data_3cafc1a7588fc321f5871b058914284e
#
_entry.id   3cafc1a7588fc321f5871b058914284e
#
_cell.length_a   1.000
_cell.length_b   1.000
_cell.length_c   1.000
_cell.angle_alpha   90.00
_cell.angle_beta   90.00
_cell.angle_gamma   90.00
#
_symmetry.space_group_name_H-M   'P 1'
#
loop_
_entity.id
_entity.type
_entity.pdbx_description
1 polymer ?
#
loop_
_entity_poly.entity_id
_entity_poly.type
_entity_poly.pdbx_seq_one_letter_code
_entity_poly.pdbx_strand_id
1 'polypeptide(L)'
;LVETWEKFHIDRDETTIDQERRYVDVHVPDGKPDLLQQIEHGILALMAQHKAVGHAINGIIAPDLSQYTHLGDAVTKTDNLIYYSGLEAGRSDGFNSGTFDDRWAFTSKSTPLNYGSAAALAAASRALQGYNDALSRECLVTAEKVWEEEHSHDPVIFAHGNTTGGGLKEEELRAAVELLICTKDEQYAEKIN
;
A
#
# COMPACT_ATOMS: atom_id res chain seq x y z
N LEU A 1 -2.36 9.89 -8.90
CA LEU A 1 -1.11 10.61 -8.52
C LEU A 1 -0.01 10.37 -9.55
N VAL A 2 0.31 9.10 -9.93
CA VAL A 2 1.37 8.80 -10.91
C VAL A 2 1.09 9.47 -12.26
N GLU A 3 -0.09 9.27 -12.84
CA GLU A 3 -0.48 9.94 -14.10
C GLU A 3 -0.38 11.47 -14.02
N THR A 4 -0.72 12.03 -12.87
CA THR A 4 -0.61 13.47 -12.62
C THR A 4 0.86 13.90 -12.63
N TRP A 5 1.73 13.14 -11.98
CA TRP A 5 3.17 13.37 -11.99
C TRP A 5 3.75 13.25 -13.40
N GLU A 6 3.48 12.16 -14.10
CA GLU A 6 4.00 11.90 -15.45
C GLU A 6 3.55 12.95 -16.48
N LYS A 7 2.31 13.45 -16.33
CA LYS A 7 1.73 14.40 -17.28
C LYS A 7 2.09 15.86 -17.01
N PHE A 8 2.14 16.25 -15.73
CA PHE A 8 2.24 17.67 -15.36
C PHE A 8 3.53 18.03 -14.65
N HIS A 9 4.31 17.05 -14.18
CA HIS A 9 5.55 17.24 -13.41
C HIS A 9 5.41 18.30 -12.32
N ILE A 10 4.40 18.11 -11.45
CA ILE A 10 4.13 19.04 -10.35
C ILE A 10 5.19 18.87 -9.28
N ASP A 11 6.19 19.72 -9.29
CA ASP A 11 7.34 19.74 -8.37
C ASP A 11 7.13 20.64 -7.15
N ARG A 12 5.86 20.96 -6.83
CA ARG A 12 5.50 21.75 -5.65
C ARG A 12 6.02 21.06 -4.38
N ASP A 13 6.71 21.83 -3.57
CA ASP A 13 7.30 21.42 -2.30
C ASP A 13 6.86 22.41 -1.22
N GLU A 14 5.86 22.04 -0.45
CA GLU A 14 5.31 22.83 0.65
C GLU A 14 5.21 22.04 1.94
N THR A 15 5.52 20.72 1.89
CA THR A 15 5.29 19.81 3.01
C THR A 15 6.58 19.13 3.45
N THR A 16 6.94 19.30 4.72
CA THR A 16 7.97 18.49 5.37
C THR A 16 7.36 17.26 5.99
N ILE A 17 7.89 16.08 5.68
CA ILE A 17 7.52 14.80 6.31
C ILE A 17 8.77 14.18 6.95
N ASP A 18 8.82 14.16 8.28
CA ASP A 18 9.85 13.50 9.07
C ASP A 18 9.27 12.25 9.75
N GLN A 19 9.52 11.10 9.15
CA GLN A 19 8.99 9.82 9.65
C GLN A 19 9.64 9.40 10.98
N GLU A 20 10.88 9.75 11.23
CA GLU A 20 11.58 9.40 12.47
C GLU A 20 11.00 10.15 13.65
N ARG A 21 10.76 11.45 13.46
CA ARG A 21 10.14 12.31 14.49
C ARG A 21 8.62 12.23 14.52
N ARG A 22 8.00 11.55 13.54
CA ARG A 22 6.54 11.49 13.36
C ARG A 22 5.93 12.90 13.25
N TYR A 23 6.62 13.76 12.52
CA TYR A 23 6.28 15.17 12.36
C TYR A 23 5.92 15.45 10.91
N VAL A 24 4.85 16.22 10.71
CA VAL A 24 4.42 16.73 9.40
C VAL A 24 4.12 18.21 9.55
N ASP A 25 4.68 19.01 8.65
CA ASP A 25 4.33 20.44 8.51
C ASP A 25 3.99 20.72 7.04
N VAL A 26 2.76 21.13 6.79
CA VAL A 26 2.23 21.39 5.43
C VAL A 26 2.54 22.81 4.92
N HIS A 27 3.39 23.56 5.62
CA HIS A 27 3.74 24.94 5.28
C HIS A 27 5.26 25.15 5.16
N VAL A 28 6.04 24.08 5.30
CA VAL A 28 7.51 24.15 5.29
C VAL A 28 8.05 23.19 4.23
N PRO A 29 8.73 23.65 3.19
CA PRO A 29 9.36 22.81 2.19
C PRO A 29 10.51 21.98 2.78
N ASP A 30 10.75 20.77 2.27
CA ASP A 30 11.84 19.88 2.69
C ASP A 30 12.79 19.49 1.53
N GLY A 31 12.61 20.09 0.37
CA GLY A 31 13.41 19.81 -0.83
C GLY A 31 12.91 18.64 -1.66
N LYS A 32 11.70 18.12 -1.37
CA LYS A 32 11.10 16.98 -2.08
C LYS A 32 9.73 17.35 -2.63
N PRO A 33 9.41 16.98 -3.88
CA PRO A 33 8.07 17.20 -4.41
C PRO A 33 7.00 16.48 -3.58
N ASP A 34 6.02 17.23 -3.09
CA ASP A 34 4.92 16.72 -2.25
C ASP A 34 4.20 15.53 -2.92
N LEU A 35 4.03 15.59 -4.24
CA LEU A 35 3.34 14.54 -4.99
C LEU A 35 4.12 13.22 -4.98
N LEU A 36 5.45 13.27 -5.08
CA LEU A 36 6.30 12.08 -4.96
C LEU A 36 6.32 11.53 -3.55
N GLN A 37 6.32 12.39 -2.53
CA GLN A 37 6.20 11.95 -1.13
C GLN A 37 4.86 11.23 -0.88
N GLN A 38 3.76 11.70 -1.48
CA GLN A 38 2.44 11.04 -1.36
C GLN A 38 2.42 9.69 -2.08
N ILE A 39 3.04 9.59 -3.26
CA ILE A 39 3.19 8.31 -3.97
C ILE A 39 4.00 7.34 -3.12
N GLU A 40 5.17 7.77 -2.63
CA GLU A 40 6.05 6.97 -1.76
C GLU A 40 5.31 6.47 -0.51
N HIS A 41 4.59 7.35 0.19
CA HIS A 41 3.82 6.99 1.38
C HIS A 41 2.79 5.89 1.12
N GLY A 42 2.00 6.03 0.05
CA GLY A 42 1.01 5.02 -0.33
C GLY A 42 1.66 3.67 -0.69
N ILE A 43 2.79 3.72 -1.39
CA ILE A 43 3.50 2.52 -1.82
C ILE A 43 4.20 1.81 -0.66
N LEU A 44 4.77 2.53 0.30
CA LEU A 44 5.35 1.91 1.51
C LEU A 44 4.30 1.08 2.27
N ALA A 45 3.07 1.58 2.39
CA ALA A 45 1.97 0.85 3.01
C ALA A 45 1.58 -0.42 2.21
N LEU A 46 1.58 -0.35 0.88
CA LEU A 46 1.29 -1.48 0.02
C LEU A 46 2.42 -2.52 0.04
N MET A 47 3.68 -2.08 -0.04
CA MET A 47 4.85 -2.95 0.08
C MET A 47 4.92 -3.65 1.43
N ALA A 48 4.53 -3.00 2.51
CA ALA A 48 4.46 -3.62 3.83
C ALA A 48 3.49 -4.81 3.86
N GLN A 49 2.36 -4.75 3.14
CA GLN A 49 1.42 -5.86 3.01
C GLN A 49 2.07 -7.05 2.29
N HIS A 50 2.68 -6.82 1.13
CA HIS A 50 3.39 -7.87 0.39
C HIS A 50 4.54 -8.49 1.19
N LYS A 51 5.28 -7.70 1.96
CA LYS A 51 6.35 -8.20 2.84
C LYS A 51 5.81 -9.04 4.00
N ALA A 52 4.67 -8.65 4.57
CA ALA A 52 4.11 -9.31 5.75
C ALA A 52 3.37 -10.61 5.43
N VAL A 53 2.55 -10.62 4.38
CA VAL A 53 1.65 -11.75 4.05
C VAL A 53 1.78 -12.27 2.62
N GLY A 54 2.64 -11.67 1.80
CA GLY A 54 2.89 -12.07 0.42
C GLY A 54 1.87 -11.56 -0.61
N HIS A 55 0.86 -10.81 -0.20
CA HIS A 55 -0.18 -10.28 -1.09
C HIS A 55 -0.82 -9.01 -0.52
N ALA A 56 -1.60 -8.31 -1.33
CA ALA A 56 -2.42 -7.20 -0.87
C ALA A 56 -3.53 -7.68 0.07
N ILE A 57 -3.83 -6.92 1.11
CA ILE A 57 -4.86 -7.23 2.11
C ILE A 57 -6.14 -6.43 1.87
N ASN A 58 -7.29 -7.03 2.16
CA ASN A 58 -8.60 -6.44 1.87
C ASN A 58 -8.93 -5.23 2.76
N GLY A 59 -8.34 -5.13 3.92
CA GLY A 59 -8.55 -4.02 4.83
C GLY A 59 -7.97 -4.24 6.21
N ILE A 60 -7.93 -3.16 6.96
CA ILE A 60 -7.51 -3.12 8.36
C ILE A 60 -8.61 -2.41 9.14
N ILE A 61 -9.03 -3.00 10.26
CA ILE A 61 -10.05 -2.42 11.15
C ILE A 61 -9.54 -2.37 12.59
N ALA A 62 -10.11 -1.47 13.38
CA ALA A 62 -9.89 -1.46 14.81
C ALA A 62 -10.51 -2.71 15.47
N PRO A 63 -9.96 -3.14 16.63
CA PRO A 63 -10.44 -4.34 17.33
C PRO A 63 -11.86 -4.17 17.87
N ASP A 64 -12.24 -2.93 18.18
CA ASP A 64 -13.56 -2.59 18.71
C ASP A 64 -14.14 -1.37 17.99
N LEU A 65 -15.33 -1.51 17.44
CA LEU A 65 -16.04 -0.42 16.75
C LEU A 65 -16.41 0.72 17.69
N SER A 66 -16.48 0.48 18.99
CA SER A 66 -16.74 1.53 20.01
C SER A 66 -15.62 2.59 20.03
N GLN A 67 -14.44 2.27 19.52
CA GLN A 67 -13.32 3.20 19.41
C GLN A 67 -13.50 4.25 18.30
N TYR A 68 -14.45 4.03 17.38
CA TYR A 68 -14.72 4.99 16.29
C TYR A 68 -15.71 6.04 16.73
N THR A 69 -15.22 7.13 17.31
CA THR A 69 -16.03 8.32 17.57
C THR A 69 -15.99 9.29 16.39
N HIS A 70 -14.81 9.51 15.82
CA HIS A 70 -14.60 10.29 14.60
C HIS A 70 -13.47 9.68 13.78
N LEU A 71 -13.53 9.86 12.46
CA LEU A 71 -12.44 9.46 11.57
C LEU A 71 -11.17 10.26 11.92
N GLY A 72 -10.07 9.55 12.19
CA GLY A 72 -8.80 10.17 12.56
C GLY A 72 -8.69 10.60 14.03
N ASP A 73 -9.66 10.25 14.87
CA ASP A 73 -9.60 10.52 16.30
C ASP A 73 -8.38 9.85 16.95
N ALA A 74 -7.78 10.51 17.94
CA ALA A 74 -6.59 10.01 18.64
C ALA A 74 -6.83 8.66 19.33
N VAL A 75 -8.05 8.38 19.76
CA VAL A 75 -8.44 7.10 20.39
C VAL A 75 -8.34 5.90 19.44
N THR A 76 -8.26 6.14 18.13
CA THR A 76 -8.09 5.06 17.13
C THR A 76 -6.62 4.71 16.86
N LYS A 77 -5.67 5.38 17.51
CA LYS A 77 -4.24 5.09 17.36
C LYS A 77 -3.85 3.91 18.24
N THR A 78 -3.01 3.04 17.68
CA THR A 78 -2.39 1.96 18.46
C THR A 78 -1.18 2.47 19.24
N ASP A 79 -0.80 1.77 20.32
CA ASP A 79 0.43 2.04 21.06
C ASP A 79 1.69 1.48 20.38
N ASN A 80 1.53 0.79 19.23
CA ASN A 80 2.56 0.10 18.45
C ASN A 80 3.21 -1.09 19.16
N LEU A 81 2.57 -1.63 20.18
CA LEU A 81 2.96 -2.85 20.86
C LEU A 81 1.89 -3.92 20.62
N ILE A 82 2.25 -5.18 20.69
CA ILE A 82 1.32 -6.30 20.48
C ILE A 82 0.49 -6.49 21.75
N TYR A 83 -0.82 -6.60 21.62
CA TYR A 83 -1.72 -6.88 22.73
C TYR A 83 -1.41 -8.24 23.35
N TYR A 84 -1.28 -8.27 24.68
CA TYR A 84 -1.16 -9.48 25.46
C TYR A 84 -2.07 -9.43 26.69
N SER A 85 -3.04 -10.33 26.74
CA SER A 85 -4.06 -10.38 27.78
C SER A 85 -3.53 -10.72 29.19
N GLY A 86 -2.27 -11.11 29.31
CA GLY A 86 -1.59 -11.34 30.60
C GLY A 86 -1.07 -10.07 31.27
N LEU A 87 -1.12 -8.94 30.58
CA LEU A 87 -0.75 -7.63 31.11
C LEU A 87 -2.00 -6.82 31.45
N GLU A 88 -1.93 -6.01 32.49
CA GLU A 88 -2.98 -5.03 32.82
C GLU A 88 -3.03 -3.93 31.75
N ALA A 89 -4.23 -3.37 31.52
CA ALA A 89 -4.42 -2.26 30.61
C ALA A 89 -3.48 -1.07 30.92
N GLY A 90 -2.78 -0.57 29.90
CA GLY A 90 -1.80 0.50 30.03
C GLY A 90 -0.44 0.06 30.61
N ARG A 91 -0.21 -1.23 30.81
CA ARG A 91 1.12 -1.80 31.14
C ARG A 91 1.79 -2.38 29.92
N SER A 92 3.11 -2.36 29.91
CA SER A 92 3.95 -2.91 28.85
C SER A 92 5.19 -3.59 29.42
N ASP A 93 5.65 -4.65 28.73
CA ASP A 93 6.94 -5.31 28.99
C ASP A 93 8.04 -4.85 27.99
N GLY A 94 7.71 -3.85 27.13
CA GLY A 94 8.60 -3.32 26.09
C GLY A 94 8.36 -3.95 24.70
N PHE A 95 7.67 -5.08 24.62
CA PHE A 95 7.31 -5.76 23.38
C PHE A 95 5.79 -5.91 23.25
N ASN A 96 5.11 -6.18 24.35
CA ASN A 96 3.68 -6.36 24.45
C ASN A 96 3.05 -5.28 25.32
N SER A 97 1.73 -5.07 25.13
CA SER A 97 0.90 -4.16 25.88
C SER A 97 -0.38 -4.84 26.39
N GLY A 98 -0.87 -4.43 27.55
CA GLY A 98 -2.20 -4.80 28.03
C GLY A 98 -3.32 -3.95 27.46
N THR A 99 -3.00 -2.99 26.57
CA THR A 99 -4.00 -2.14 25.91
C THR A 99 -4.56 -2.86 24.67
N PHE A 100 -5.88 -3.03 24.62
CA PHE A 100 -6.55 -3.70 23.49
C PHE A 100 -6.81 -2.70 22.35
N ASP A 101 -5.77 -2.37 21.60
CA ASP A 101 -5.81 -1.38 20.52
C ASP A 101 -5.22 -1.87 19.20
N ASP A 102 -4.80 -3.14 19.13
CA ASP A 102 -4.29 -3.77 17.90
C ASP A 102 -5.36 -3.81 16.82
N ARG A 103 -4.96 -3.50 15.59
CA ARG A 103 -5.84 -3.57 14.44
C ARG A 103 -5.84 -4.95 13.82
N TRP A 104 -7.01 -5.39 13.37
CA TRP A 104 -7.18 -6.62 12.62
C TRP A 104 -6.95 -6.40 11.13
N ALA A 105 -6.16 -7.26 10.50
CA ALA A 105 -5.96 -7.28 9.06
C ALA A 105 -6.73 -8.45 8.43
N PHE A 106 -7.46 -8.18 7.33
CA PHE A 106 -8.12 -9.22 6.54
C PHE A 106 -7.13 -9.80 5.54
N THR A 107 -6.60 -10.99 5.82
CA THR A 107 -5.55 -11.65 5.05
C THR A 107 -6.08 -12.63 4.00
N SER A 108 -7.37 -12.65 3.71
CA SER A 108 -7.93 -13.46 2.63
C SER A 108 -7.41 -12.96 1.28
N LYS A 109 -6.90 -13.86 0.45
CA LYS A 109 -6.45 -13.52 -0.91
C LYS A 109 -7.61 -13.09 -1.80
N SER A 110 -7.34 -12.15 -2.69
CA SER A 110 -8.25 -11.74 -3.77
C SER A 110 -7.40 -11.42 -5.00
N THR A 111 -7.52 -12.25 -6.05
CA THR A 111 -6.79 -12.06 -7.31
C THR A 111 -7.02 -10.68 -7.92
N PRO A 112 -8.25 -10.14 -8.01
CA PRO A 112 -8.46 -8.78 -8.51
C PRO A 112 -7.70 -7.73 -7.70
N LEU A 113 -7.70 -7.84 -6.37
CA LEU A 113 -6.97 -6.91 -5.50
C LEU A 113 -5.47 -7.00 -5.71
N ASN A 114 -4.94 -8.22 -5.93
CA ASN A 114 -3.52 -8.41 -6.21
C ASN A 114 -3.12 -7.82 -7.55
N TYR A 115 -3.91 -8.02 -8.62
CA TYR A 115 -3.65 -7.33 -9.90
C TYR A 115 -3.70 -5.81 -9.75
N GLY A 116 -4.68 -5.26 -9.02
CA GLY A 116 -4.72 -3.83 -8.74
C GLY A 116 -3.49 -3.34 -7.98
N SER A 117 -2.97 -4.15 -7.06
CA SER A 117 -1.73 -3.84 -6.35
C SER A 117 -0.51 -3.88 -7.28
N ALA A 118 -0.42 -4.87 -8.17
CA ALA A 118 0.65 -4.95 -9.17
C ALA A 118 0.64 -3.73 -10.11
N ALA A 119 -0.54 -3.33 -10.58
CA ALA A 119 -0.69 -2.11 -11.38
C ALA A 119 -0.18 -0.86 -10.64
N ALA A 120 -0.58 -0.69 -9.37
CA ALA A 120 -0.16 0.44 -8.56
C ALA A 120 1.35 0.46 -8.32
N LEU A 121 1.95 -0.69 -8.04
CA LEU A 121 3.39 -0.84 -7.83
C LEU A 121 4.18 -0.58 -9.11
N ALA A 122 3.75 -1.12 -10.25
CA ALA A 122 4.37 -0.87 -11.54
C ALA A 122 4.31 0.62 -11.93
N ALA A 123 3.14 1.25 -11.78
CA ALA A 123 3.01 2.69 -12.02
C ALA A 123 3.92 3.52 -11.12
N ALA A 124 3.94 3.21 -9.81
CA ALA A 124 4.78 3.93 -8.86
C ALA A 124 6.28 3.73 -9.11
N SER A 125 6.70 2.56 -9.61
CA SER A 125 8.09 2.32 -9.95
C SER A 125 8.61 3.36 -10.95
N ARG A 126 7.80 3.76 -11.95
CA ARG A 126 8.17 4.80 -12.91
C ARG A 126 8.28 6.19 -12.26
N ALA A 127 7.29 6.55 -11.45
CA ALA A 127 7.27 7.86 -10.80
C ALA A 127 8.42 8.06 -9.80
N LEU A 128 8.87 6.97 -9.17
CA LEU A 128 9.92 7.01 -8.15
C LEU A 128 11.35 6.94 -8.72
N GLN A 129 11.51 6.73 -10.03
CA GLN A 129 12.83 6.79 -10.67
C GLN A 129 13.47 8.19 -10.50
N GLY A 130 14.72 8.19 -10.06
CA GLY A 130 15.44 9.44 -9.77
C GLY A 130 15.08 10.11 -8.44
N TYR A 131 13.98 9.68 -7.81
CA TYR A 131 13.57 10.14 -6.48
C TYR A 131 13.92 9.12 -5.39
N ASN A 132 13.49 7.88 -5.55
CA ASN A 132 13.81 6.75 -4.67
C ASN A 132 14.02 5.48 -5.49
N ASP A 133 15.20 5.34 -6.11
CA ASP A 133 15.51 4.24 -7.03
C ASP A 133 15.48 2.86 -6.37
N ALA A 134 15.75 2.78 -5.08
CA ALA A 134 15.69 1.50 -4.36
C ALA A 134 14.25 1.01 -4.26
N LEU A 135 13.34 1.87 -3.82
CA LEU A 135 11.91 1.58 -3.74
C LEU A 135 11.30 1.39 -5.13
N SER A 136 11.70 2.19 -6.12
CA SER A 136 11.29 2.05 -7.52
C SER A 136 11.54 0.62 -8.04
N ARG A 137 12.75 0.10 -7.87
CA ARG A 137 13.11 -1.26 -8.28
C ARG A 137 12.33 -2.33 -7.49
N GLU A 138 12.20 -2.15 -6.18
CA GLU A 138 11.46 -3.09 -5.33
C GLU A 138 10.00 -3.16 -5.74
N CYS A 139 9.37 -2.04 -6.08
CA CYS A 139 8.01 -1.98 -6.59
C CYS A 139 7.84 -2.79 -7.89
N LEU A 140 8.73 -2.59 -8.86
CA LEU A 140 8.62 -3.31 -10.13
C LEU A 140 8.80 -4.82 -9.94
N VAL A 141 9.83 -5.25 -9.22
CA VAL A 141 10.08 -6.68 -8.91
C VAL A 141 8.88 -7.30 -8.21
N THR A 142 8.26 -6.58 -7.27
CA THR A 142 7.06 -7.07 -6.58
C THR A 142 5.87 -7.17 -7.51
N ALA A 143 5.67 -6.19 -8.39
CA ALA A 143 4.58 -6.21 -9.38
C ALA A 143 4.70 -7.39 -10.36
N GLU A 144 5.91 -7.65 -10.89
CA GLU A 144 6.18 -8.79 -11.76
C GLU A 144 5.93 -10.12 -11.03
N LYS A 145 6.41 -10.24 -9.80
CA LYS A 145 6.18 -11.43 -8.98
C LYS A 145 4.68 -11.68 -8.72
N VAL A 146 3.91 -10.64 -8.42
CA VAL A 146 2.46 -10.77 -8.24
C VAL A 146 1.78 -11.21 -9.53
N TRP A 147 2.18 -10.66 -10.66
CA TRP A 147 1.68 -11.07 -11.97
C TRP A 147 1.92 -12.56 -12.24
N GLU A 148 3.15 -13.04 -12.05
CA GLU A 148 3.51 -14.44 -12.22
C GLU A 148 2.74 -15.36 -11.25
N GLU A 149 2.64 -14.96 -9.97
CA GLU A 149 1.93 -15.73 -8.95
C GLU A 149 0.45 -15.90 -9.32
N GLU A 150 -0.24 -14.82 -9.66
CA GLU A 150 -1.68 -14.87 -9.96
C GLU A 150 -2.00 -15.61 -11.27
N HIS A 151 -1.04 -15.74 -12.18
CA HIS A 151 -1.17 -16.57 -13.39
C HIS A 151 -0.78 -18.05 -13.17
N SER A 152 -0.23 -18.41 -12.02
CA SER A 152 0.18 -19.76 -11.71
C SER A 152 -0.93 -20.64 -11.14
N HIS A 153 -2.09 -20.09 -10.82
CA HIS A 153 -3.23 -20.78 -10.22
C HIS A 153 -4.57 -20.21 -10.70
N ASP A 154 -5.65 -20.93 -10.42
CA ASP A 154 -7.00 -20.43 -10.67
C ASP A 154 -7.30 -19.17 -9.83
N PRO A 155 -8.03 -18.18 -10.37
CA PRO A 155 -8.32 -16.95 -9.66
C PRO A 155 -9.07 -17.19 -8.33
N VAL A 156 -8.60 -16.59 -7.27
CA VAL A 156 -9.27 -16.55 -5.98
C VAL A 156 -10.11 -15.28 -5.91
N ILE A 157 -11.43 -15.43 -5.86
CA ILE A 157 -12.34 -14.29 -5.76
C ILE A 157 -12.88 -14.20 -4.34
N PHE A 158 -12.44 -13.18 -3.64
CA PHE A 158 -12.98 -12.85 -2.32
C PHE A 158 -13.83 -11.59 -2.46
N ALA A 159 -15.15 -11.76 -2.36
CA ALA A 159 -16.10 -10.67 -2.46
C ALA A 159 -16.65 -10.32 -1.08
N HIS A 160 -16.25 -9.16 -0.55
CA HIS A 160 -16.75 -8.65 0.71
C HIS A 160 -16.89 -7.12 0.66
N GLY A 161 -18.08 -6.65 0.36
CA GLY A 161 -18.34 -5.21 0.24
C GLY A 161 -17.53 -4.55 -0.88
N ASN A 162 -17.05 -3.36 -0.64
CA ASN A 162 -16.33 -2.53 -1.62
C ASN A 162 -14.80 -2.60 -1.47
N THR A 163 -14.26 -3.56 -0.73
CA THR A 163 -12.84 -3.60 -0.34
C THR A 163 -12.01 -4.62 -1.11
N THR A 164 -12.59 -5.36 -2.04
CA THR A 164 -11.95 -6.54 -2.65
C THR A 164 -11.31 -6.30 -4.01
N GLY A 165 -11.16 -5.05 -4.41
CA GLY A 165 -10.67 -4.68 -5.74
C GLY A 165 -11.80 -4.53 -6.76
N GLY A 166 -11.44 -4.27 -8.02
CA GLY A 166 -12.35 -4.18 -9.15
C GLY A 166 -12.74 -5.54 -9.73
N GLY A 167 -13.23 -5.55 -10.97
CA GLY A 167 -13.48 -6.78 -11.72
C GLY A 167 -12.17 -7.47 -12.09
N LEU A 168 -12.17 -8.80 -12.09
CA LEU A 168 -10.97 -9.61 -12.35
C LEU A 168 -10.25 -9.20 -13.64
N LYS A 169 -11.01 -9.13 -14.75
CA LYS A 169 -10.43 -8.82 -16.06
C LYS A 169 -9.95 -7.38 -16.18
N GLU A 170 -10.64 -6.46 -15.55
CA GLU A 170 -10.29 -5.04 -15.55
C GLU A 170 -8.99 -4.80 -14.77
N GLU A 171 -8.82 -5.46 -13.63
CA GLU A 171 -7.59 -5.32 -12.85
C GLU A 171 -6.42 -6.07 -13.47
N GLU A 172 -6.65 -7.26 -14.08
CA GLU A 172 -5.64 -7.97 -14.87
C GLU A 172 -5.16 -7.10 -16.04
N LEU A 173 -6.09 -6.51 -16.80
CA LEU A 173 -5.75 -5.62 -17.91
C LEU A 173 -4.96 -4.39 -17.44
N ARG A 174 -5.36 -3.78 -16.33
CA ARG A 174 -4.64 -2.65 -15.76
C ARG A 174 -3.20 -3.03 -15.37
N ALA A 175 -3.01 -4.18 -14.73
CA ALA A 175 -1.68 -4.67 -14.38
C ALA A 175 -0.84 -4.92 -15.63
N ALA A 176 -1.40 -5.56 -16.66
CA ALA A 176 -0.72 -5.80 -17.92
C ALA A 176 -0.25 -4.49 -18.59
N VAL A 177 -1.12 -3.48 -18.65
CA VAL A 177 -0.79 -2.16 -19.24
C VAL A 177 0.36 -1.50 -18.47
N GLU A 178 0.28 -1.45 -17.14
CA GLU A 178 1.30 -0.79 -16.34
C GLU A 178 2.65 -1.52 -16.39
N LEU A 179 2.65 -2.85 -16.39
CA LEU A 179 3.85 -3.66 -16.54
C LEU A 179 4.44 -3.52 -17.95
N LEU A 180 3.63 -3.52 -19.01
CA LEU A 180 4.10 -3.28 -20.37
C LEU A 180 4.76 -1.89 -20.49
N ILE A 181 4.18 -0.85 -19.90
CA ILE A 181 4.76 0.49 -19.92
C ILE A 181 6.12 0.51 -19.21
N CYS A 182 6.27 -0.21 -18.10
CA CYS A 182 7.52 -0.28 -17.35
C CYS A 182 8.62 -1.08 -18.07
N THR A 183 8.28 -2.29 -18.50
CA THR A 183 9.26 -3.31 -18.94
C THR A 183 9.48 -3.34 -20.44
N LYS A 184 8.46 -2.92 -21.22
CA LYS A 184 8.38 -3.11 -22.69
C LYS A 184 8.38 -4.59 -23.10
N ASP A 185 8.03 -5.50 -22.20
CA ASP A 185 7.96 -6.93 -22.47
C ASP A 185 6.64 -7.28 -23.16
N GLU A 186 6.73 -7.90 -24.34
CA GLU A 186 5.58 -8.28 -25.18
C GLU A 186 4.64 -9.29 -24.51
N GLN A 187 5.08 -10.04 -23.50
CA GLN A 187 4.22 -10.97 -22.77
C GLN A 187 2.99 -10.28 -22.16
N TYR A 188 3.13 -9.02 -21.75
CA TYR A 188 2.03 -8.24 -21.19
C TYR A 188 1.09 -7.71 -22.28
N ALA A 189 1.61 -7.48 -23.50
CA ALA A 189 0.80 -7.03 -24.63
C ALA A 189 -0.21 -8.08 -25.09
N GLU A 190 0.09 -9.37 -24.94
CA GLU A 190 -0.81 -10.48 -25.30
C GLU A 190 -2.13 -10.45 -24.53
N LYS A 191 -2.14 -9.85 -23.33
CA LYS A 191 -3.34 -9.71 -22.51
C LYS A 191 -4.19 -8.49 -22.85
N ILE A 192 -3.64 -7.55 -23.61
CA ILE A 192 -4.30 -6.30 -23.99
C ILE A 192 -5.05 -6.43 -25.31
N ASN A 193 -4.67 -7.40 -26.15
CA ASN A 193 -5.26 -7.70 -27.45
C ASN A 193 -6.40 -8.72 -27.32
#